data_63d17ab9199d7f7f69f4c9dfa08be853
#
_entry.id   63d17ab9199d7f7f69f4c9dfa08be853
#
_cell.length_a   1.000
_cell.length_b   1.000
_cell.length_c   1.000
_cell.angle_alpha   90.00
_cell.angle_beta   90.00
_cell.angle_gamma   90.00
#
_symmetry.space_group_name_H-M   'P 1'
#
loop_
_entity.id
_entity.type
_entity.pdbx_description
1 polymer ?
#
loop_
_entity_poly.entity_id
_entity_poly.type
_entity_poly.pdbx_seq_one_letter_code
_entity_poly.pdbx_strand_id
1 'polypeptide(L)'
;MKKNVYFLLLTLFALLFVATSCTRTEEFTGIAGGVQKLKAGITGRVTDQNHLPVKNAMVTAYGKVVQTDINGEFTLQGLTMPKYYGYVKVEKTNYFTGSRSFIVTKEGALNHVEIQLVPKTNRGTFTSHIGGTFTFDGVTLTFPAGSIMYQNGTIYNGQVTLVAAQLNPEDADFARIMPGNLVGQSTSGARQGLESFGMLAVELEGNSGEKLQVLTGKTVNMKMDIPASKLASAPTSLPLWYFEEVAGIWKQEGEATLQNGQYVGELGHFSFWNCDYGGQLINLDATFVDINGNPVTNVEVAITATAINDSRSAWTDNTGSISGGIPVNSPLVINVIDNCGNVIYTQNAGPYSSSINLGTLTINSPNYVIATYTGTVTDCSNALVSNGFVKVMVGPSVSYHSLLNGVFSVTVPACVGGAPVSIEAVDADNLTQSAAYTTTLTSGVQNIGNLTACGGILAEYIQFVVDGVPSIALQNLTCVLDSASATALHFSGNTIPGGGVNSDYISFTIESNGGYALTSLVLYGQNIQFPMSYTATAMNVTNWASAIGQFANGSYSATYLDQASNSHSLVVNYHLTRTN
;
A
#
# COMPACT_ATOMS: atom_id res chain seq x y z
N MET A 1 50.39 -28.09 -52.95
CA MET A 1 50.30 -27.03 -51.90
C MET A 1 49.01 -26.18 -51.92
N LYS A 2 48.21 -26.12 -53.01
CA LYS A 2 47.00 -25.29 -53.06
C LYS A 2 45.73 -25.91 -52.43
N LYS A 3 45.64 -27.22 -52.21
CA LYS A 3 44.49 -27.89 -51.65
C LYS A 3 44.40 -27.82 -50.10
N ASN A 4 45.52 -27.69 -49.42
CA ASN A 4 45.55 -27.64 -47.94
C ASN A 4 45.24 -26.24 -47.37
N VAL A 5 45.38 -25.20 -48.15
CA VAL A 5 45.08 -23.82 -47.73
C VAL A 5 43.57 -23.57 -47.68
N TYR A 6 42.79 -24.17 -48.58
CA TYR A 6 41.34 -24.06 -48.57
C TYR A 6 40.69 -24.81 -47.41
N PHE A 7 41.26 -25.91 -47.00
CA PHE A 7 40.74 -26.68 -45.82
C PHE A 7 41.02 -25.95 -44.50
N LEU A 8 42.16 -25.27 -44.38
CA LEU A 8 42.47 -24.45 -43.19
C LEU A 8 41.64 -23.18 -43.12
N LEU A 9 41.32 -22.55 -44.26
CA LEU A 9 40.44 -21.39 -44.35
C LEU A 9 38.95 -21.73 -44.06
N LEU A 10 38.49 -22.90 -44.49
CA LEU A 10 37.11 -23.36 -44.16
C LEU A 10 36.95 -23.74 -42.66
N THR A 11 37.95 -24.32 -42.04
CA THR A 11 37.95 -24.61 -40.60
C THR A 11 38.06 -23.38 -39.74
N LEU A 12 38.81 -22.35 -40.18
CA LEU A 12 38.88 -21.07 -39.48
C LEU A 12 37.59 -20.27 -39.60
N PHE A 13 36.87 -20.34 -40.74
CA PHE A 13 35.59 -19.69 -40.93
C PHE A 13 34.44 -20.40 -40.18
N ALA A 14 34.53 -21.74 -40.03
CA ALA A 14 33.58 -22.51 -39.22
C ALA A 14 33.78 -22.24 -37.70
N LEU A 15 35.02 -21.98 -37.25
CA LEU A 15 35.32 -21.61 -35.87
C LEU A 15 34.89 -20.16 -35.53
N LEU A 16 34.78 -19.26 -36.52
CA LEU A 16 34.30 -17.89 -36.31
C LEU A 16 32.76 -17.82 -36.20
N PHE A 17 32.00 -18.79 -36.73
CA PHE A 17 30.54 -18.82 -36.62
C PHE A 17 30.01 -19.52 -35.36
N VAL A 18 30.85 -20.24 -34.60
CA VAL A 18 30.45 -20.86 -33.33
C VAL A 18 30.59 -19.88 -32.14
N ALA A 19 31.24 -18.74 -32.34
CA ALA A 19 31.50 -17.77 -31.25
C ALA A 19 30.45 -16.66 -31.08
N THR A 20 29.31 -16.69 -31.80
CA THR A 20 28.28 -15.64 -31.68
C THR A 20 26.89 -16.13 -31.24
N SER A 21 26.82 -17.33 -30.67
CA SER A 21 25.62 -17.75 -29.91
C SER A 21 25.92 -17.71 -28.41
N CYS A 22 26.42 -16.58 -27.92
CA CYS A 22 26.17 -16.23 -26.53
C CYS A 22 24.73 -15.69 -26.47
N THR A 23 23.77 -16.57 -26.24
CA THR A 23 22.52 -16.19 -25.59
C THR A 23 22.94 -15.66 -24.24
N ARG A 24 22.99 -14.34 -24.12
CA ARG A 24 23.12 -13.64 -22.85
C ARG A 24 21.82 -13.91 -22.10
N THR A 25 21.77 -15.04 -21.43
CA THR A 25 20.90 -15.19 -20.26
C THR A 25 21.43 -14.14 -19.29
N GLU A 26 20.75 -13.01 -19.21
CA GLU A 26 20.96 -12.08 -18.11
C GLU A 26 20.48 -12.81 -16.86
N GLU A 27 21.37 -13.68 -16.32
CA GLU A 27 21.21 -14.22 -15.00
C GLU A 27 21.21 -13.02 -14.05
N PHE A 28 20.06 -12.73 -13.48
CA PHE A 28 19.94 -11.87 -12.32
C PHE A 28 20.56 -12.64 -11.13
N THR A 29 21.88 -12.74 -11.14
CA THR A 29 22.62 -13.32 -10.03
C THR A 29 22.44 -12.40 -8.84
N GLY A 30 21.88 -12.92 -7.78
CA GLY A 30 21.64 -12.22 -6.54
C GLY A 30 22.84 -11.41 -6.08
N ILE A 31 22.63 -10.13 -5.84
CA ILE A 31 23.37 -9.15 -5.03
C ILE A 31 24.87 -9.46 -4.75
N ALA A 32 25.64 -9.85 -5.72
CA ALA A 32 27.09 -9.96 -5.58
C ALA A 32 27.79 -9.60 -6.90
N GLY A 33 28.31 -8.35 -6.95
CA GLY A 33 29.29 -7.93 -7.93
C GLY A 33 28.73 -7.36 -9.23
N GLY A 34 28.68 -6.02 -9.36
CA GLY A 34 28.58 -5.35 -10.66
C GLY A 34 27.18 -5.11 -11.22
N VAL A 35 26.11 -5.18 -10.42
CA VAL A 35 24.77 -4.83 -10.88
C VAL A 35 24.71 -3.35 -11.26
N GLN A 36 24.31 -3.07 -12.50
CA GLN A 36 24.05 -1.70 -12.95
C GLN A 36 23.05 -1.04 -11.99
N LYS A 37 23.38 0.16 -11.51
CA LYS A 37 22.49 0.95 -10.64
C LYS A 37 21.93 2.11 -11.43
N LEU A 38 20.69 2.46 -11.14
CA LEU A 38 19.96 3.60 -11.71
C LEU A 38 19.57 4.56 -10.60
N LYS A 39 19.55 5.86 -10.90
CA LYS A 39 18.89 6.83 -10.04
C LYS A 39 17.42 6.89 -10.40
N ALA A 40 16.55 6.62 -9.45
CA ALA A 40 15.11 6.63 -9.65
C ALA A 40 14.40 7.04 -8.37
N GLY A 41 13.08 7.16 -8.42
CA GLY A 41 12.24 7.46 -7.26
C GLY A 41 11.19 6.39 -7.04
N ILE A 42 10.55 6.47 -5.88
CA ILE A 42 9.39 5.66 -5.50
C ILE A 42 8.33 6.63 -5.02
N THR A 43 7.12 6.49 -5.52
CA THR A 43 5.92 7.08 -4.95
C THR A 43 4.93 5.98 -4.62
N GLY A 44 4.03 6.21 -3.70
CA GLY A 44 3.04 5.21 -3.41
C GLY A 44 2.07 5.62 -2.33
N ARG A 45 1.12 4.74 -2.10
CA ARG A 45 0.10 4.90 -1.08
C ARG A 45 0.09 3.71 -0.15
N VAL A 46 -0.10 3.99 1.14
CA VAL A 46 -0.23 2.99 2.20
C VAL A 46 -1.65 3.04 2.74
N THR A 47 -2.33 1.91 2.73
CA THR A 47 -3.68 1.76 3.25
C THR A 47 -3.73 0.69 4.35
N ASP A 48 -4.79 0.70 5.14
CA ASP A 48 -5.13 -0.36 6.06
C ASP A 48 -6.05 -1.42 5.39
N GLN A 49 -6.50 -2.40 6.17
CA GLN A 49 -7.41 -3.46 5.72
C GLN A 49 -8.80 -2.99 5.27
N ASN A 50 -9.15 -1.73 5.49
CA ASN A 50 -10.41 -1.11 5.07
C ASN A 50 -10.19 -0.14 3.89
N HIS A 51 -9.02 -0.20 3.24
CA HIS A 51 -8.57 0.71 2.17
C HIS A 51 -8.41 2.18 2.62
N LEU A 52 -8.30 2.41 3.91
CA LEU A 52 -8.17 3.75 4.46
C LEU A 52 -6.70 4.14 4.56
N PRO A 53 -6.36 5.42 4.34
CA PRO A 53 -4.97 5.86 4.33
C PRO A 53 -4.32 5.72 5.70
N VAL A 54 -3.09 5.24 5.73
CA VAL A 54 -2.30 5.12 6.95
C VAL A 54 -1.31 6.26 7.05
N LYS A 55 -1.62 7.24 7.89
CA LYS A 55 -0.73 8.38 8.21
C LYS A 55 0.45 7.96 9.08
N ASN A 56 1.58 8.65 8.92
CA ASN A 56 2.79 8.46 9.74
C ASN A 56 3.29 7.00 9.75
N ALA A 57 3.08 6.24 8.68
CA ALA A 57 3.79 4.99 8.47
C ALA A 57 5.22 5.29 8.03
N MET A 58 6.19 4.59 8.60
CA MET A 58 7.59 4.78 8.28
C MET A 58 7.93 4.00 7.01
N VAL A 59 8.29 4.71 5.95
CA VAL A 59 8.64 4.14 4.64
C VAL A 59 10.14 4.20 4.46
N THR A 60 10.75 3.07 4.22
CA THR A 60 12.21 2.93 4.09
C THR A 60 12.59 2.30 2.76
N ALA A 61 13.50 2.93 2.03
CA ALA A 61 14.13 2.36 0.84
C ALA A 61 15.55 2.92 0.64
N TYR A 62 16.51 2.05 0.38
CA TYR A 62 17.90 2.41 0.01
C TYR A 62 18.53 3.49 0.92
N GLY A 63 18.37 3.34 2.23
CA GLY A 63 18.93 4.24 3.24
C GLY A 63 18.20 5.57 3.41
N LYS A 64 17.11 5.82 2.68
CA LYS A 64 16.22 6.95 2.92
C LYS A 64 14.98 6.51 3.68
N VAL A 65 14.48 7.40 4.52
CA VAL A 65 13.29 7.22 5.34
C VAL A 65 12.38 8.43 5.18
N VAL A 66 11.10 8.21 4.95
CA VAL A 66 10.04 9.23 5.01
C VAL A 66 8.84 8.67 5.77
N GLN A 67 7.94 9.53 6.16
CA GLN A 67 6.64 9.12 6.69
C GLN A 67 5.55 9.37 5.66
N THR A 68 4.53 8.52 5.67
CA THR A 68 3.32 8.79 4.90
C THR A 68 2.59 10.00 5.45
N ASP A 69 2.01 10.79 4.55
CA ASP A 69 1.16 11.92 4.90
C ASP A 69 -0.24 11.47 5.37
N ILE A 70 -1.14 12.43 5.58
CA ILE A 70 -2.51 12.18 6.04
C ILE A 70 -3.32 11.31 5.06
N ASN A 71 -2.94 11.29 3.78
CA ASN A 71 -3.58 10.50 2.73
C ASN A 71 -2.92 9.14 2.53
N GLY A 72 -1.96 8.78 3.40
CA GLY A 72 -1.15 7.57 3.26
C GLY A 72 -0.13 7.65 2.13
N GLU A 73 0.08 8.80 1.51
CA GLU A 73 0.99 8.96 0.39
C GLU A 73 2.42 9.23 0.84
N PHE A 74 3.37 8.79 0.03
CA PHE A 74 4.79 9.05 0.24
C PHE A 74 5.53 9.22 -1.08
N THR A 75 6.66 9.91 -1.04
CA THR A 75 7.58 10.04 -2.17
C THR A 75 9.03 10.00 -1.69
N LEU A 76 9.81 9.14 -2.31
CA LEU A 76 11.25 9.01 -2.11
C LEU A 76 11.95 9.26 -3.46
N GLN A 77 12.74 10.32 -3.55
CA GLN A 77 13.44 10.67 -4.79
C GLN A 77 14.96 10.53 -4.67
N GLY A 78 15.62 10.43 -5.84
CA GLY A 78 17.09 10.38 -5.92
C GLY A 78 17.67 9.14 -5.23
N LEU A 79 16.97 8.02 -5.28
CA LEU A 79 17.44 6.73 -4.79
C LEU A 79 18.39 6.13 -5.82
N THR A 80 19.45 5.47 -5.34
CA THR A 80 20.32 4.65 -6.18
C THR A 80 19.93 3.20 -6.03
N MET A 81 19.19 2.67 -6.98
CA MET A 81 18.61 1.33 -6.96
C MET A 81 19.27 0.39 -7.96
N PRO A 82 19.37 -0.91 -7.66
CA PRO A 82 19.76 -1.90 -8.67
C PRO A 82 18.78 -1.88 -9.85
N LYS A 83 19.32 -1.92 -11.07
CA LYS A 83 18.48 -2.12 -12.27
C LYS A 83 17.78 -3.47 -12.15
N TYR A 84 16.51 -3.52 -12.51
CA TYR A 84 15.60 -4.66 -12.43
C TYR A 84 15.20 -5.10 -11.01
N TYR A 85 15.56 -4.32 -9.97
CA TYR A 85 15.17 -4.65 -8.60
C TYR A 85 14.99 -3.42 -7.71
N GLY A 86 13.75 -3.01 -7.51
CA GLY A 86 13.35 -2.02 -6.54
C GLY A 86 12.70 -2.70 -5.34
N TYR A 87 12.92 -2.15 -4.14
CA TYR A 87 12.30 -2.63 -2.91
C TYR A 87 12.03 -1.48 -1.95
N VAL A 88 10.85 -1.48 -1.35
CA VAL A 88 10.43 -0.53 -0.33
C VAL A 88 9.73 -1.25 0.80
N LYS A 89 9.98 -0.80 2.02
CA LYS A 89 9.43 -1.33 3.25
C LYS A 89 8.63 -0.27 3.99
N VAL A 90 7.52 -0.66 4.60
CA VAL A 90 6.63 0.18 5.40
C VAL A 90 6.40 -0.43 6.76
N GLU A 91 6.64 0.34 7.81
CA GLU A 91 6.46 -0.07 9.20
C GLU A 91 5.45 0.84 9.89
N LYS A 92 4.52 0.24 10.60
CA LYS A 92 3.52 0.92 11.42
C LYS A 92 3.20 0.06 12.65
N THR A 93 3.08 0.68 13.81
CA THR A 93 2.67 -0.01 15.05
C THR A 93 1.35 -0.75 14.83
N ASN A 94 1.24 -1.97 15.37
CA ASN A 94 0.09 -2.87 15.26
C ASN A 94 -0.15 -3.48 13.87
N TYR A 95 0.78 -3.31 12.93
CA TYR A 95 0.74 -3.96 11.63
C TYR A 95 2.00 -4.80 11.40
N PHE A 96 1.86 -5.87 10.62
CA PHE A 96 3.02 -6.55 10.06
C PHE A 96 3.74 -5.60 9.09
N THR A 97 5.04 -5.79 8.92
CA THR A 97 5.82 -5.01 7.95
C THR A 97 5.25 -5.20 6.55
N GLY A 98 4.74 -4.12 5.96
CA GLY A 98 4.34 -4.10 4.56
C GLY A 98 5.55 -3.86 3.67
N SER A 99 5.55 -4.42 2.48
CA SER A 99 6.63 -4.16 1.52
C SER A 99 6.22 -4.41 0.08
N ARG A 100 6.99 -3.84 -0.86
CA ARG A 100 6.77 -4.07 -2.28
C ARG A 100 8.11 -4.16 -3.01
N SER A 101 8.26 -5.19 -3.86
CA SER A 101 9.32 -5.29 -4.85
C SER A 101 8.78 -4.98 -6.24
N PHE A 102 9.54 -4.24 -7.03
CA PHE A 102 9.17 -3.80 -8.38
C PHE A 102 10.40 -3.75 -9.28
N ILE A 103 10.21 -3.57 -10.58
CA ILE A 103 11.30 -3.59 -11.55
C ILE A 103 11.64 -2.18 -11.99
N VAL A 104 12.90 -1.77 -11.80
CA VAL A 104 13.44 -0.47 -12.18
C VAL A 104 14.20 -0.61 -13.49
N THR A 105 13.72 0.00 -14.55
CA THR A 105 14.32 -0.13 -15.90
C THR A 105 14.93 1.16 -16.42
N LYS A 106 14.50 2.32 -15.94
CA LYS A 106 14.84 3.63 -16.49
C LYS A 106 15.46 4.57 -15.46
N GLU A 107 16.46 5.31 -15.89
CA GLU A 107 17.02 6.44 -15.13
C GLU A 107 15.97 7.54 -14.98
N GLY A 108 15.82 8.09 -13.76
CA GLY A 108 14.85 9.14 -13.48
C GLY A 108 13.40 8.68 -13.33
N ALA A 109 13.10 7.38 -13.48
CA ALA A 109 11.73 6.87 -13.31
C ALA A 109 11.21 7.11 -11.90
N LEU A 110 9.95 7.48 -11.78
CA LEU A 110 9.21 7.50 -10.53
C LEU A 110 8.26 6.31 -10.53
N ASN A 111 8.64 5.27 -9.78
CA ASN A 111 7.91 4.00 -9.74
C ASN A 111 6.78 4.12 -8.70
N HIS A 112 5.56 3.77 -9.09
CA HIS A 112 4.40 3.77 -8.20
C HIS A 112 4.19 2.41 -7.56
N VAL A 113 3.83 2.40 -6.26
CA VAL A 113 3.51 1.19 -5.50
C VAL A 113 2.29 1.42 -4.60
N GLU A 114 1.47 0.39 -4.48
CA GLU A 114 0.36 0.32 -3.53
C GLU A 114 0.67 -0.73 -2.47
N ILE A 115 0.56 -0.36 -1.20
CA ILE A 115 0.83 -1.25 -0.06
C ILE A 115 -0.33 -1.16 0.92
N GLN A 116 -0.98 -2.30 1.14
CA GLN A 116 -2.00 -2.43 2.17
C GLN A 116 -1.40 -3.17 3.37
N LEU A 117 -1.48 -2.57 4.54
CA LEU A 117 -0.91 -3.14 5.76
C LEU A 117 -1.83 -4.21 6.34
N VAL A 118 -1.23 -5.31 6.77
CA VAL A 118 -1.91 -6.42 7.43
C VAL A 118 -1.88 -6.18 8.95
N PRO A 119 -3.04 -6.09 9.63
CA PRO A 119 -3.08 -5.86 11.06
C PRO A 119 -2.55 -7.07 11.84
N LYS A 120 -1.84 -6.80 12.93
CA LYS A 120 -1.40 -7.79 13.89
C LYS A 120 -2.59 -8.26 14.74
N THR A 121 -2.99 -9.52 14.58
CA THR A 121 -4.08 -10.12 15.34
C THR A 121 -3.54 -11.10 16.37
N ASN A 122 -3.83 -10.88 17.64
CA ASN A 122 -3.51 -11.82 18.70
C ASN A 122 -4.38 -13.08 18.55
N ARG A 123 -3.74 -14.24 18.36
CA ARG A 123 -4.39 -15.54 18.18
C ARG A 123 -4.40 -16.40 19.43
N GLY A 124 -3.78 -15.93 20.51
CA GLY A 124 -3.73 -16.58 21.79
C GLY A 124 -2.36 -16.53 22.43
N THR A 125 -2.26 -17.11 23.62
CA THR A 125 -1.03 -17.16 24.40
C THR A 125 -0.73 -18.58 24.89
N PHE A 126 0.55 -18.90 25.04
CA PHE A 126 1.00 -20.17 25.60
C PHE A 126 2.28 -19.99 26.43
N THR A 127 2.54 -20.95 27.30
CA THR A 127 3.79 -20.96 28.04
C THR A 127 4.85 -21.73 27.27
N SER A 128 6.00 -21.13 27.02
CA SER A 128 7.03 -21.68 26.13
C SER A 128 7.46 -23.10 26.45
N HIS A 129 7.63 -23.45 27.74
CA HIS A 129 8.05 -24.78 28.17
C HIS A 129 6.94 -25.86 28.06
N ILE A 130 5.68 -25.46 27.77
CA ILE A 130 4.55 -26.39 27.56
C ILE A 130 4.26 -26.55 26.08
N GLY A 131 4.38 -25.49 25.29
CA GLY A 131 3.91 -25.40 23.93
C GLY A 131 2.41 -25.14 23.83
N GLY A 132 1.86 -25.30 22.61
CA GLY A 132 0.43 -25.05 22.38
C GLY A 132 0.03 -25.28 20.92
N THR A 133 -1.29 -25.41 20.70
CA THR A 133 -1.88 -25.51 19.37
C THR A 133 -2.92 -24.44 19.18
N PHE A 134 -2.86 -23.72 18.04
CA PHE A 134 -3.74 -22.60 17.71
C PHE A 134 -4.31 -22.81 16.32
N THR A 135 -5.62 -22.66 16.20
CA THR A 135 -6.32 -22.73 14.91
C THR A 135 -7.06 -21.42 14.65
N PHE A 136 -6.82 -20.82 13.49
CA PHE A 136 -7.42 -19.56 13.06
C PHE A 136 -7.42 -19.50 11.53
N ASP A 137 -8.43 -18.93 10.94
CA ASP A 137 -8.53 -18.60 9.51
C ASP A 137 -8.06 -19.74 8.56
N GLY A 138 -8.37 -21.03 8.88
CA GLY A 138 -7.92 -22.19 8.09
C GLY A 138 -6.45 -22.57 8.31
N VAL A 139 -5.76 -21.99 9.30
CA VAL A 139 -4.39 -22.34 9.68
C VAL A 139 -4.36 -22.97 11.06
N THR A 140 -3.58 -24.03 11.23
CA THR A 140 -3.25 -24.59 12.55
C THR A 140 -1.74 -24.58 12.75
N LEU A 141 -1.29 -23.95 13.85
CA LEU A 141 0.11 -23.96 14.29
C LEU A 141 0.24 -24.74 15.57
N THR A 142 1.17 -25.71 15.63
CA THR A 142 1.46 -26.49 16.83
C THR A 142 2.90 -26.27 17.27
N PHE A 143 3.05 -25.65 18.44
CA PHE A 143 4.32 -25.31 19.07
C PHE A 143 4.75 -26.42 20.01
N PRO A 144 5.89 -27.08 19.80
CA PRO A 144 6.43 -28.05 20.78
C PRO A 144 6.86 -27.35 22.08
N ALA A 145 6.90 -28.13 23.14
CA ALA A 145 7.46 -27.68 24.42
C ALA A 145 8.93 -27.23 24.27
N GLY A 146 9.29 -26.09 24.85
CA GLY A 146 10.65 -25.57 24.85
C GLY A 146 11.18 -25.20 23.47
N SER A 147 10.30 -24.75 22.56
CA SER A 147 10.66 -24.42 21.17
C SER A 147 10.90 -22.93 20.91
N ILE A 148 10.95 -22.09 21.94
CA ILE A 148 11.01 -20.63 21.79
C ILE A 148 12.31 -20.06 22.35
N MET A 149 12.87 -19.06 21.65
CA MET A 149 14.07 -18.34 22.05
C MET A 149 13.91 -16.82 21.86
N TYR A 150 14.73 -16.06 22.58
CA TYR A 150 15.00 -14.67 22.26
C TYR A 150 15.77 -14.55 20.93
N GLN A 151 15.77 -13.37 20.32
CA GLN A 151 16.53 -13.11 19.09
C GLN A 151 18.05 -13.33 19.21
N ASN A 152 18.60 -13.26 20.41
CA ASN A 152 20.00 -13.56 20.70
C ASN A 152 20.33 -15.06 20.84
N GLY A 153 19.37 -15.95 20.61
CA GLY A 153 19.52 -17.41 20.69
C GLY A 153 19.30 -18.00 22.07
N THR A 154 19.06 -17.19 23.11
CA THR A 154 18.80 -17.69 24.47
C THR A 154 17.38 -18.25 24.58
N ILE A 155 17.21 -19.41 25.24
CA ILE A 155 15.90 -20.04 25.43
C ILE A 155 14.97 -19.11 26.22
N TYR A 156 13.76 -18.91 25.71
CA TYR A 156 12.71 -18.17 26.39
C TYR A 156 11.78 -19.12 27.16
N ASN A 157 11.55 -18.85 28.45
CA ASN A 157 10.74 -19.69 29.34
C ASN A 157 9.45 -19.01 29.80
N GLY A 158 9.12 -17.83 29.29
CA GLY A 158 7.93 -17.07 29.68
C GLY A 158 6.66 -17.41 28.88
N GLN A 159 5.67 -16.57 29.08
CA GLN A 159 4.45 -16.60 28.26
C GLN A 159 4.73 -15.96 26.89
N VAL A 160 4.24 -16.61 25.85
CA VAL A 160 4.37 -16.20 24.45
C VAL A 160 3.01 -15.81 23.94
N THR A 161 2.90 -14.65 23.30
CA THR A 161 1.74 -14.23 22.54
C THR A 161 1.96 -14.57 21.07
N LEU A 162 1.05 -15.32 20.48
CA LEU A 162 1.02 -15.59 19.04
C LEU A 162 0.27 -14.46 18.32
N VAL A 163 0.96 -13.75 17.48
CA VAL A 163 0.38 -12.76 16.57
C VAL A 163 0.48 -13.30 15.15
N ALA A 164 -0.67 -13.48 14.48
CA ALA A 164 -0.67 -14.10 13.16
C ALA A 164 -1.83 -13.63 12.27
N ALA A 165 -1.63 -13.68 10.96
CA ALA A 165 -2.63 -13.44 9.93
C ALA A 165 -2.43 -14.40 8.76
N GLN A 166 -3.53 -15.00 8.27
CA GLN A 166 -3.53 -15.73 7.02
C GLN A 166 -3.84 -14.75 5.87
N LEU A 167 -3.10 -14.85 4.76
CA LEU A 167 -3.33 -14.08 3.55
C LEU A 167 -3.82 -15.05 2.47
N ASN A 168 -5.09 -14.87 2.07
CA ASN A 168 -5.69 -15.71 1.05
C ASN A 168 -5.27 -15.24 -0.35
N PRO A 169 -4.66 -16.10 -1.19
CA PRO A 169 -4.27 -15.73 -2.56
C PRO A 169 -5.45 -15.41 -3.49
N GLU A 170 -6.69 -15.74 -3.09
CA GLU A 170 -7.92 -15.36 -3.82
C GLU A 170 -8.49 -14.00 -3.40
N ASP A 171 -7.91 -13.37 -2.37
CA ASP A 171 -8.33 -12.03 -1.95
C ASP A 171 -8.03 -11.02 -3.07
N ALA A 172 -8.99 -10.14 -3.35
CA ALA A 172 -8.82 -9.07 -4.35
C ALA A 172 -7.64 -8.15 -4.01
N ASP A 173 -7.32 -8.03 -2.72
CA ASP A 173 -6.20 -7.22 -2.24
C ASP A 173 -4.89 -7.99 -2.11
N PHE A 174 -4.87 -9.28 -2.42
CA PHE A 174 -3.68 -10.12 -2.24
C PHE A 174 -2.42 -9.48 -2.84
N ALA A 175 -2.54 -8.89 -4.04
CA ALA A 175 -1.45 -8.17 -4.68
C ALA A 175 -0.96 -6.94 -3.88
N ARG A 176 -1.75 -6.38 -2.97
CA ARG A 176 -1.39 -5.22 -2.13
C ARG A 176 -0.90 -5.61 -0.74
N ILE A 177 -1.38 -6.75 -0.20
CA ILE A 177 -1.06 -7.21 1.16
C ILE A 177 0.16 -8.14 1.23
N MET A 178 0.48 -8.88 0.16
CA MET A 178 1.64 -9.78 0.13
C MET A 178 2.95 -8.99 0.21
N PRO A 179 3.98 -9.45 0.95
CA PRO A 179 5.26 -8.78 1.00
C PRO A 179 6.06 -8.98 -0.30
N GLY A 180 6.74 -7.90 -0.70
CA GLY A 180 7.57 -7.91 -1.91
C GLY A 180 6.76 -8.13 -3.20
N ASN A 181 7.08 -9.18 -3.90
CA ASN A 181 6.34 -9.74 -5.04
C ASN A 181 6.43 -11.28 -4.99
N LEU A 182 5.70 -11.99 -5.85
CA LEU A 182 5.77 -13.45 -5.90
C LEU A 182 6.94 -13.95 -6.77
N VAL A 183 8.15 -13.53 -6.40
CA VAL A 183 9.40 -14.02 -7.00
C VAL A 183 10.30 -14.56 -5.90
N GLY A 184 10.69 -15.81 -6.02
CA GLY A 184 11.52 -16.51 -5.05
C GLY A 184 12.88 -16.94 -5.61
N GLN A 185 13.81 -17.21 -4.70
CA GLN A 185 15.09 -17.83 -4.98
C GLN A 185 15.09 -19.24 -4.38
N SER A 186 15.22 -20.25 -5.25
CA SER A 186 15.30 -21.64 -4.83
C SER A 186 16.60 -21.95 -4.08
N THR A 187 16.69 -23.11 -3.47
CA THR A 187 17.92 -23.59 -2.79
C THR A 187 19.14 -23.69 -3.73
N SER A 188 18.92 -23.88 -5.05
CA SER A 188 19.98 -23.81 -6.06
C SER A 188 20.41 -22.40 -6.45
N GLY A 189 19.74 -21.37 -5.91
CA GLY A 189 19.94 -19.96 -6.30
C GLY A 189 19.13 -19.51 -7.51
N ALA A 190 18.40 -20.42 -8.17
CA ALA A 190 17.57 -20.09 -9.33
C ALA A 190 16.35 -19.22 -8.93
N ARG A 191 16.07 -18.22 -9.76
CA ARG A 191 14.89 -17.36 -9.60
C ARG A 191 13.66 -18.03 -10.17
N GLN A 192 12.56 -18.00 -9.42
CA GLN A 192 11.29 -18.62 -9.80
C GLN A 192 10.12 -17.67 -9.55
N GLY A 193 9.10 -17.74 -10.40
CA GLY A 193 7.80 -17.15 -10.10
C GLY A 193 7.02 -18.10 -9.20
N LEU A 194 6.34 -17.55 -8.22
CA LEU A 194 5.65 -18.32 -7.20
C LEU A 194 4.14 -18.26 -7.44
N GLU A 195 3.50 -19.41 -7.59
CA GLU A 195 2.04 -19.54 -7.56
C GLU A 195 1.62 -19.89 -6.13
N SER A 196 0.87 -18.99 -5.48
CA SER A 196 0.51 -19.15 -4.07
C SER A 196 -0.73 -20.01 -3.88
N PHE A 197 -0.64 -20.95 -2.93
CA PHE A 197 -1.74 -21.76 -2.41
C PHE A 197 -2.14 -21.34 -0.99
N GLY A 198 -1.45 -20.38 -0.41
CA GLY A 198 -1.74 -19.80 0.90
C GLY A 198 -0.51 -19.18 1.54
N MET A 199 -0.69 -18.06 2.20
CA MET A 199 0.38 -17.30 2.85
C MET A 199 0.04 -17.02 4.32
N LEU A 200 1.06 -16.97 5.16
CA LEU A 200 0.94 -16.79 6.60
C LEU A 200 1.96 -15.77 7.10
N ALA A 201 1.50 -14.75 7.84
CA ALA A 201 2.35 -13.87 8.63
C ALA A 201 2.34 -14.31 10.09
N VAL A 202 3.50 -14.44 10.73
CA VAL A 202 3.61 -14.81 12.15
C VAL A 202 4.68 -14.01 12.84
N GLU A 203 4.34 -13.47 13.99
CA GLU A 203 5.28 -12.94 15.00
C GLU A 203 4.98 -13.55 16.37
N LEU A 204 6.02 -13.72 17.18
CA LEU A 204 5.92 -14.13 18.58
C LEU A 204 6.41 -13.00 19.47
N GLU A 205 5.62 -12.69 20.48
CA GLU A 205 5.93 -11.64 21.46
C GLU A 205 5.98 -12.20 22.88
N GLY A 206 6.97 -11.79 23.65
CA GLY A 206 7.08 -12.09 25.06
C GLY A 206 6.26 -11.14 25.93
N ASN A 207 6.24 -11.38 27.24
CA ASN A 207 5.44 -10.60 28.21
C ASN A 207 5.76 -9.09 28.26
N SER A 208 6.99 -8.70 27.91
CA SER A 208 7.43 -7.30 27.89
C SER A 208 7.52 -6.74 26.45
N GLY A 209 6.90 -7.42 25.49
CA GLY A 209 6.93 -7.01 24.07
C GLY A 209 8.21 -7.42 23.34
N GLU A 210 9.02 -8.33 23.91
CA GLU A 210 10.21 -8.86 23.25
C GLU A 210 9.83 -9.65 22.00
N LYS A 211 10.50 -9.41 20.89
CA LYS A 211 10.41 -10.27 19.72
C LYS A 211 11.08 -11.62 19.99
N LEU A 212 10.32 -12.69 19.77
CA LEU A 212 10.76 -14.07 19.98
C LEU A 212 10.84 -14.82 18.65
N GLN A 213 11.53 -15.96 18.67
CA GLN A 213 11.70 -16.84 17.53
C GLN A 213 11.61 -18.32 17.92
N VAL A 214 11.48 -19.19 16.91
CA VAL A 214 11.60 -20.64 17.08
C VAL A 214 13.06 -20.96 17.44
N LEU A 215 13.25 -21.81 18.45
CA LEU A 215 14.58 -22.25 18.91
C LEU A 215 15.30 -23.01 17.79
N THR A 216 16.52 -22.65 17.51
CA THR A 216 17.36 -23.31 16.50
C THR A 216 17.35 -24.83 16.65
N GLY A 217 17.03 -25.54 15.57
CA GLY A 217 16.88 -26.99 15.55
C GLY A 217 15.54 -27.52 16.04
N LYS A 218 14.60 -26.65 16.37
CA LYS A 218 13.18 -26.97 16.59
C LYS A 218 12.35 -26.45 15.42
N THR A 219 11.17 -27.02 15.23
CA THR A 219 10.20 -26.59 14.24
C THR A 219 8.82 -26.47 14.85
N VAL A 220 7.96 -25.71 14.21
CA VAL A 220 6.54 -25.57 14.49
C VAL A 220 5.77 -26.23 13.36
N ASN A 221 4.90 -27.16 13.69
CA ASN A 221 4.06 -27.80 12.67
C ASN A 221 2.97 -26.83 12.22
N MET A 222 2.87 -26.65 10.91
CA MET A 222 1.87 -25.85 10.24
C MET A 222 0.94 -26.73 9.43
N LYS A 223 -0.38 -26.47 9.52
CA LYS A 223 -1.38 -26.93 8.58
C LYS A 223 -2.11 -25.72 8.04
N MET A 224 -2.29 -25.64 6.73
CA MET A 224 -2.95 -24.51 6.06
C MET A 224 -3.93 -25.01 5.01
N ASP A 225 -5.18 -24.57 5.10
CA ASP A 225 -6.23 -24.89 4.14
C ASP A 225 -5.87 -24.34 2.77
N ILE A 226 -6.15 -25.14 1.74
CA ILE A 226 -6.00 -24.73 0.34
C ILE A 226 -7.32 -24.10 -0.11
N PRO A 227 -7.31 -22.93 -0.78
CA PRO A 227 -8.51 -22.36 -1.38
C PRO A 227 -9.23 -23.36 -2.28
N ALA A 228 -10.56 -23.41 -2.19
CA ALA A 228 -11.37 -24.43 -2.85
C ALA A 228 -11.15 -24.46 -4.38
N SER A 229 -10.97 -23.32 -5.02
CA SER A 229 -10.71 -23.20 -6.46
C SER A 229 -9.35 -23.79 -6.88
N LYS A 230 -8.37 -23.79 -5.96
CA LYS A 230 -7.01 -24.28 -6.22
C LYS A 230 -6.80 -25.75 -5.81
N LEU A 231 -7.73 -26.34 -5.07
CA LEU A 231 -7.57 -27.70 -4.53
C LEU A 231 -7.39 -28.76 -5.64
N ALA A 232 -8.10 -28.62 -6.76
CA ALA A 232 -8.01 -29.57 -7.87
C ALA A 232 -6.66 -29.54 -8.61
N SER A 233 -5.95 -28.42 -8.57
CA SER A 233 -4.62 -28.22 -9.19
C SER A 233 -3.48 -28.32 -8.18
N ALA A 234 -3.79 -28.50 -6.88
CA ALA A 234 -2.80 -28.50 -5.82
C ALA A 234 -1.80 -29.67 -5.97
N PRO A 235 -0.48 -29.41 -6.08
CA PRO A 235 0.53 -30.45 -6.08
C PRO A 235 0.50 -31.30 -4.81
N THR A 236 0.87 -32.57 -4.90
CA THR A 236 0.97 -33.46 -3.73
C THR A 236 2.03 -33.00 -2.73
N SER A 237 3.03 -32.27 -3.19
CA SER A 237 3.99 -31.56 -2.36
C SER A 237 4.47 -30.30 -3.07
N LEU A 238 4.87 -29.31 -2.30
CA LEU A 238 5.42 -28.05 -2.79
C LEU A 238 6.45 -27.47 -1.82
N PRO A 239 7.39 -26.65 -2.32
CA PRO A 239 8.32 -25.92 -1.47
C PRO A 239 7.60 -24.96 -0.53
N LEU A 240 8.15 -24.79 0.67
CA LEU A 240 7.86 -23.66 1.53
C LEU A 240 8.82 -22.52 1.23
N TRP A 241 8.32 -21.29 1.35
CA TRP A 241 9.09 -20.07 1.08
C TRP A 241 8.91 -19.09 2.24
N TYR A 242 10.02 -18.60 2.77
CA TYR A 242 9.98 -17.49 3.73
C TYR A 242 10.37 -16.17 3.06
N PHE A 243 9.81 -15.08 3.52
CA PHE A 243 10.17 -13.76 3.03
C PHE A 243 11.39 -13.21 3.80
N GLU A 244 12.48 -12.97 3.08
CA GLU A 244 13.69 -12.35 3.62
C GLU A 244 13.55 -10.82 3.49
N GLU A 245 13.18 -10.14 4.59
CA GLU A 245 12.81 -8.72 4.60
C GLU A 245 13.95 -7.77 4.25
N VAL A 246 15.21 -8.17 4.42
CA VAL A 246 16.36 -7.32 4.12
C VAL A 246 16.62 -7.27 2.61
N ALA A 247 16.56 -8.42 1.96
CA ALA A 247 16.72 -8.52 0.51
C ALA A 247 15.40 -8.31 -0.25
N GLY A 248 14.24 -8.43 0.44
CA GLY A 248 12.92 -8.27 -0.16
C GLY A 248 12.53 -9.39 -1.11
N ILE A 249 13.01 -10.60 -0.89
CA ILE A 249 12.81 -11.76 -1.76
C ILE A 249 12.35 -12.99 -0.97
N TRP A 250 11.55 -13.83 -1.60
CA TRP A 250 11.19 -15.14 -1.05
C TRP A 250 12.34 -16.11 -1.21
N LYS A 251 12.63 -16.88 -0.16
CA LYS A 251 13.67 -17.92 -0.16
C LYS A 251 13.06 -19.27 0.17
N GLN A 252 13.42 -20.27 -0.62
CA GLN A 252 12.97 -21.62 -0.41
C GLN A 252 13.62 -22.22 0.83
N GLU A 253 12.77 -22.73 1.75
CA GLU A 253 13.21 -23.48 2.92
C GLU A 253 12.14 -24.51 3.32
N GLY A 254 12.47 -25.78 3.20
CA GLY A 254 11.55 -26.86 3.54
C GLY A 254 10.53 -27.18 2.46
N GLU A 255 9.57 -28.02 2.83
CA GLU A 255 8.55 -28.55 1.94
C GLU A 255 7.25 -28.78 2.73
N ALA A 256 6.10 -28.63 2.09
CA ALA A 256 4.81 -29.03 2.61
C ALA A 256 4.19 -30.10 1.74
N THR A 257 3.42 -31.00 2.36
CA THR A 257 2.71 -32.10 1.69
C THR A 257 1.21 -31.91 1.78
N LEU A 258 0.51 -32.27 0.71
CA LEU A 258 -0.95 -32.22 0.65
C LEU A 258 -1.55 -33.35 1.49
N GLN A 259 -2.32 -33.04 2.51
CA GLN A 259 -3.00 -33.99 3.38
C GLN A 259 -4.42 -33.49 3.68
N ASN A 260 -5.44 -34.24 3.23
CA ASN A 260 -6.85 -33.93 3.50
C ASN A 260 -7.29 -32.50 3.12
N GLY A 261 -6.79 -31.97 2.00
CA GLY A 261 -7.11 -30.61 1.53
C GLY A 261 -6.32 -29.48 2.19
N GLN A 262 -5.31 -29.82 2.98
CA GLN A 262 -4.40 -28.88 3.64
C GLN A 262 -2.96 -29.15 3.22
N TYR A 263 -2.13 -28.10 3.16
CA TYR A 263 -0.68 -28.26 3.16
C TYR A 263 -0.16 -28.37 4.59
N VAL A 264 0.63 -29.41 4.85
CA VAL A 264 1.25 -29.70 6.15
C VAL A 264 2.76 -29.61 6.01
N GLY A 265 3.39 -28.76 6.81
CA GLY A 265 4.84 -28.51 6.79
C GLY A 265 5.40 -28.09 8.14
N GLU A 266 6.71 -27.96 8.20
CA GLU A 266 7.46 -27.59 9.40
C GLU A 266 8.17 -26.24 9.20
N LEU A 267 7.96 -25.29 10.12
CA LEU A 267 8.53 -23.96 10.08
C LEU A 267 9.67 -23.82 11.09
N GLY A 268 10.88 -23.53 10.63
CA GLY A 268 12.08 -23.39 11.48
C GLY A 268 12.25 -22.00 12.13
N HIS A 269 11.57 -21.00 11.63
CA HIS A 269 11.57 -19.63 12.17
C HIS A 269 10.28 -18.92 11.74
N PHE A 270 10.04 -17.68 12.22
CA PHE A 270 8.88 -16.90 11.82
C PHE A 270 9.25 -15.60 11.10
N SER A 271 8.52 -15.39 10.02
CA SER A 271 8.41 -14.22 9.18
C SER A 271 7.09 -14.35 8.40
N PHE A 272 7.00 -13.84 7.16
CA PHE A 272 5.98 -14.33 6.23
C PHE A 272 6.42 -15.69 5.66
N TRP A 273 5.48 -16.61 5.58
CA TRP A 273 5.64 -17.93 4.95
C TRP A 273 4.63 -18.14 3.86
N ASN A 274 5.02 -18.83 2.81
CA ASN A 274 4.19 -19.08 1.65
C ASN A 274 4.28 -20.54 1.21
N CYS A 275 3.14 -21.12 0.88
CA CYS A 275 3.02 -22.46 0.27
C CYS A 275 2.89 -22.27 -1.23
N ASP A 276 4.01 -22.29 -1.97
CA ASP A 276 4.02 -21.91 -3.38
C ASP A 276 4.66 -22.95 -4.27
N TYR A 277 4.04 -23.13 -5.44
CA TYR A 277 4.68 -23.83 -6.54
C TYR A 277 5.56 -22.88 -7.34
N GLY A 278 6.83 -23.25 -7.54
CA GLY A 278 7.81 -22.45 -8.28
C GLY A 278 7.83 -22.78 -9.77
N GLY A 279 7.71 -21.77 -10.63
CA GLY A 279 7.80 -21.88 -12.09
C GLY A 279 8.90 -21.01 -12.71
N GLN A 280 9.40 -21.40 -13.88
CA GLN A 280 10.38 -20.61 -14.61
C GLN A 280 9.76 -19.29 -15.10
N LEU A 281 10.45 -18.18 -14.85
CA LEU A 281 10.08 -16.86 -15.33
C LEU A 281 10.98 -16.39 -16.46
N ILE A 282 10.37 -15.62 -17.35
CA ILE A 282 11.00 -14.74 -18.31
C ILE A 282 10.49 -13.31 -18.09
N ASN A 283 11.21 -12.29 -18.55
CA ASN A 283 10.77 -10.90 -18.39
C ASN A 283 9.87 -10.47 -19.55
N LEU A 284 8.83 -9.70 -19.23
CA LEU A 284 8.02 -8.95 -20.18
C LEU A 284 8.17 -7.47 -19.87
N ASP A 285 8.52 -6.68 -20.90
CA ASP A 285 8.56 -5.22 -20.85
C ASP A 285 7.51 -4.65 -21.82
N ALA A 286 6.85 -3.57 -21.43
CA ALA A 286 5.93 -2.84 -22.28
C ALA A 286 5.88 -1.35 -21.88
N THR A 287 5.52 -0.48 -22.82
CA THR A 287 5.26 0.94 -22.57
C THR A 287 3.89 1.29 -23.13
N PHE A 288 3.04 1.89 -22.32
CA PHE A 288 1.69 2.29 -22.71
C PHE A 288 1.63 3.79 -22.95
N VAL A 289 1.05 4.19 -24.07
CA VAL A 289 0.81 5.59 -24.44
C VAL A 289 -0.64 5.79 -24.86
N ASP A 290 -1.13 7.02 -24.75
CA ASP A 290 -2.42 7.41 -25.34
C ASP A 290 -2.31 7.61 -26.87
N ILE A 291 -3.42 7.97 -27.52
CA ILE A 291 -3.46 8.23 -28.97
C ILE A 291 -2.62 9.43 -29.40
N ASN A 292 -2.21 10.30 -28.49
CA ASN A 292 -1.35 11.46 -28.75
C ASN A 292 0.13 11.15 -28.45
N GLY A 293 0.44 9.94 -27.99
CA GLY A 293 1.80 9.52 -27.63
C GLY A 293 2.21 9.92 -26.20
N ASN A 294 1.29 10.42 -25.37
CA ASN A 294 1.59 10.72 -23.97
C ASN A 294 1.66 9.43 -23.15
N PRO A 295 2.57 9.32 -22.16
CA PRO A 295 2.65 8.15 -21.29
C PRO A 295 1.36 7.94 -20.51
N VAL A 296 0.90 6.70 -20.43
CA VAL A 296 -0.19 6.26 -19.56
C VAL A 296 0.42 5.89 -18.21
N THR A 297 0.30 6.74 -17.20
CA THR A 297 1.03 6.64 -15.93
C THR A 297 0.12 6.29 -14.77
N ASN A 298 0.65 5.58 -13.77
CA ASN A 298 -0.05 5.19 -12.53
C ASN A 298 -1.37 4.43 -12.79
N VAL A 299 -1.43 3.64 -13.83
CA VAL A 299 -2.55 2.74 -14.12
C VAL A 299 -2.16 1.30 -13.88
N GLU A 300 -3.12 0.51 -13.45
CA GLU A 300 -2.91 -0.92 -13.21
C GLU A 300 -2.84 -1.67 -14.55
N VAL A 301 -1.84 -2.53 -14.67
CA VAL A 301 -1.71 -3.50 -15.77
C VAL A 301 -1.79 -4.89 -15.17
N ALA A 302 -2.89 -5.58 -15.40
CA ALA A 302 -3.09 -6.96 -14.98
C ALA A 302 -2.71 -7.91 -16.12
N ILE A 303 -1.83 -8.87 -15.84
CA ILE A 303 -1.41 -9.92 -16.77
C ILE A 303 -1.86 -11.26 -16.23
N THR A 304 -2.76 -11.92 -16.96
CA THR A 304 -3.29 -13.24 -16.61
C THR A 304 -2.64 -14.33 -17.44
N ALA A 305 -1.99 -15.29 -16.80
CA ALA A 305 -1.52 -16.53 -17.41
C ALA A 305 -2.70 -17.51 -17.49
N THR A 306 -3.31 -17.61 -18.67
CA THR A 306 -4.60 -18.33 -18.82
C THR A 306 -4.52 -19.82 -18.63
N ALA A 307 -3.34 -20.42 -18.85
CA ALA A 307 -3.13 -21.86 -18.66
C ALA A 307 -3.23 -22.30 -17.19
N ILE A 308 -2.89 -21.41 -16.25
CA ILE A 308 -2.88 -21.68 -14.80
C ILE A 308 -3.87 -20.77 -14.04
N ASN A 309 -4.62 -19.93 -14.76
CA ASN A 309 -5.57 -18.95 -14.21
C ASN A 309 -4.96 -18.10 -13.08
N ASP A 310 -3.72 -17.65 -13.29
CA ASP A 310 -2.99 -16.81 -12.35
C ASP A 310 -2.83 -15.39 -12.93
N SER A 311 -3.26 -14.37 -12.19
CA SER A 311 -3.21 -12.98 -12.60
C SER A 311 -2.30 -12.17 -11.68
N ARG A 312 -1.47 -11.32 -12.28
CA ARG A 312 -0.54 -10.44 -11.58
C ARG A 312 -0.68 -9.02 -12.06
N SER A 313 -0.60 -8.09 -11.14
CA SER A 313 -0.72 -6.67 -11.45
C SER A 313 0.57 -5.91 -11.14
N ALA A 314 0.84 -4.92 -11.99
CA ALA A 314 1.85 -3.88 -11.76
C ALA A 314 1.28 -2.53 -12.21
N TRP A 315 1.83 -1.43 -11.70
CA TRP A 315 1.44 -0.08 -12.11
C TRP A 315 2.47 0.49 -13.07
N THR A 316 2.00 1.21 -14.09
CA THR A 316 2.89 1.93 -14.99
C THR A 316 3.63 3.04 -14.24
N ASP A 317 4.91 3.21 -14.57
CA ASP A 317 5.72 4.32 -14.05
C ASP A 317 5.36 5.67 -14.73
N ASN A 318 6.03 6.76 -14.36
CA ASN A 318 5.80 8.08 -14.96
C ASN A 318 6.22 8.18 -16.45
N THR A 319 6.75 7.13 -17.04
CA THR A 319 7.03 7.00 -18.48
C THR A 319 6.05 6.08 -19.19
N GLY A 320 5.01 5.60 -18.49
CA GLY A 320 4.03 4.65 -18.99
C GLY A 320 4.55 3.23 -19.11
N SER A 321 5.67 2.91 -18.49
CA SER A 321 6.33 1.61 -18.66
C SER A 321 6.04 0.66 -17.51
N ILE A 322 5.98 -0.63 -17.85
CA ILE A 322 5.98 -1.75 -16.91
C ILE A 322 7.10 -2.72 -17.27
N SER A 323 7.53 -3.46 -16.27
CA SER A 323 8.37 -4.65 -16.44
C SER A 323 8.01 -5.68 -15.37
N GLY A 324 7.95 -6.96 -15.73
CA GLY A 324 7.58 -8.02 -14.81
C GLY A 324 7.96 -9.40 -15.29
N GLY A 325 8.00 -10.36 -14.34
CA GLY A 325 8.17 -11.77 -14.64
C GLY A 325 6.86 -12.39 -15.10
N ILE A 326 6.89 -13.12 -16.21
CA ILE A 326 5.78 -13.92 -16.74
C ILE A 326 6.18 -15.37 -16.83
N PRO A 327 5.24 -16.35 -16.73
CA PRO A 327 5.56 -17.75 -16.93
C PRO A 327 6.02 -18.04 -18.36
N VAL A 328 7.07 -18.86 -18.49
CA VAL A 328 7.54 -19.33 -19.80
C VAL A 328 6.48 -20.18 -20.48
N ASN A 329 6.35 -20.05 -21.80
CA ASN A 329 5.43 -20.83 -22.66
C ASN A 329 3.95 -20.79 -22.23
N SER A 330 3.51 -19.73 -21.55
CA SER A 330 2.11 -19.54 -21.15
C SER A 330 1.41 -18.54 -22.06
N PRO A 331 0.17 -18.82 -22.52
CA PRO A 331 -0.69 -17.82 -23.13
C PRO A 331 -1.08 -16.77 -22.09
N LEU A 332 -1.10 -15.49 -22.51
CA LEU A 332 -1.33 -14.35 -21.62
C LEU A 332 -2.49 -13.50 -22.11
N VAL A 333 -3.19 -12.89 -21.16
CA VAL A 333 -4.08 -11.74 -21.42
C VAL A 333 -3.56 -10.55 -20.64
N ILE A 334 -3.32 -9.45 -21.33
CA ILE A 334 -2.88 -8.16 -20.76
C ILE A 334 -4.07 -7.24 -20.73
N ASN A 335 -4.48 -6.79 -19.57
CA ASN A 335 -5.51 -5.79 -19.35
C ASN A 335 -4.90 -4.53 -18.74
N VAL A 336 -5.20 -3.36 -19.29
CA VAL A 336 -4.94 -2.08 -18.65
C VAL A 336 -6.23 -1.58 -18.04
N ILE A 337 -6.19 -1.25 -16.76
CA ILE A 337 -7.35 -0.90 -15.95
C ILE A 337 -7.20 0.56 -15.54
N ASP A 338 -8.19 1.38 -15.85
CA ASP A 338 -8.20 2.79 -15.45
C ASP A 338 -8.52 2.95 -13.94
N ASN A 339 -8.36 4.16 -13.43
CA ASN A 339 -8.62 4.47 -12.03
C ASN A 339 -10.12 4.39 -11.63
N CYS A 340 -11.00 4.12 -12.59
CA CYS A 340 -12.42 3.86 -12.37
C CYS A 340 -12.74 2.35 -12.38
N GLY A 341 -11.72 1.50 -12.54
CA GLY A 341 -11.88 0.05 -12.60
C GLY A 341 -12.32 -0.49 -13.97
N ASN A 342 -12.35 0.34 -15.02
CA ASN A 342 -12.72 -0.11 -16.36
C ASN A 342 -11.49 -0.65 -17.09
N VAL A 343 -11.66 -1.77 -17.79
CA VAL A 343 -10.64 -2.27 -18.70
C VAL A 343 -10.64 -1.40 -19.97
N ILE A 344 -9.58 -0.60 -20.13
CA ILE A 344 -9.42 0.35 -21.26
C ILE A 344 -8.59 -0.20 -22.41
N TYR A 345 -7.91 -1.32 -22.18
CA TYR A 345 -7.11 -2.03 -23.18
C TYR A 345 -7.04 -3.50 -22.86
N THR A 346 -7.14 -4.35 -23.85
CA THR A 346 -6.97 -5.79 -23.74
C THR A 346 -6.13 -6.30 -24.90
N GLN A 347 -5.13 -7.12 -24.60
CA GLN A 347 -4.32 -7.79 -25.62
C GLN A 347 -4.03 -9.23 -25.21
N ASN A 348 -4.27 -10.18 -26.15
CA ASN A 348 -3.73 -11.53 -26.05
C ASN A 348 -2.26 -11.51 -26.43
N ALA A 349 -1.42 -12.21 -25.69
CA ALA A 349 0.02 -12.23 -25.88
C ALA A 349 0.59 -13.61 -25.61
N GLY A 350 1.79 -13.91 -26.10
CA GLY A 350 2.44 -15.20 -25.91
C GLY A 350 1.84 -16.36 -26.73
N PRO A 351 2.21 -17.61 -26.43
CA PRO A 351 3.25 -17.99 -25.45
C PRO A 351 4.67 -17.55 -25.86
N TYR A 352 5.49 -17.18 -24.88
CA TYR A 352 6.88 -16.79 -25.11
C TYR A 352 7.83 -17.77 -24.44
N SER A 353 8.91 -18.16 -25.14
CA SER A 353 9.96 -19.04 -24.61
C SER A 353 11.18 -18.28 -24.04
N SER A 354 11.27 -16.97 -24.26
CA SER A 354 12.35 -16.10 -23.79
C SER A 354 11.79 -14.70 -23.48
N SER A 355 12.55 -13.91 -22.73
CA SER A 355 12.19 -12.53 -22.39
C SER A 355 11.81 -11.70 -23.61
N ILE A 356 10.80 -10.89 -23.49
CA ILE A 356 10.17 -10.13 -24.59
C ILE A 356 9.97 -8.66 -24.20
N ASN A 357 10.22 -7.76 -25.14
CA ASN A 357 9.77 -6.39 -25.07
C ASN A 357 8.67 -6.17 -26.13
N LEU A 358 7.47 -5.87 -25.66
CA LEU A 358 6.31 -5.63 -26.54
C LEU A 358 6.37 -4.25 -27.21
N GLY A 359 7.35 -3.42 -26.83
CA GLY A 359 7.48 -2.06 -27.35
C GLY A 359 6.41 -1.12 -26.79
N THR A 360 6.03 -0.15 -27.63
CA THR A 360 5.00 0.84 -27.29
C THR A 360 3.62 0.36 -27.73
N LEU A 361 2.71 0.25 -26.78
CA LEU A 361 1.31 -0.15 -26.96
C LEU A 361 0.43 1.10 -26.82
N THR A 362 -0.38 1.39 -27.84
CA THR A 362 -1.24 2.56 -27.83
C THR A 362 -2.62 2.20 -27.31
N ILE A 363 -3.05 2.88 -26.26
CA ILE A 363 -4.40 2.76 -25.71
C ILE A 363 -5.32 3.68 -26.52
N ASN A 364 -6.17 3.07 -27.32
CA ASN A 364 -7.17 3.77 -28.09
C ASN A 364 -8.55 3.66 -27.41
N SER A 365 -8.69 4.34 -26.30
CA SER A 365 -9.98 4.47 -25.60
C SER A 365 -10.47 5.91 -25.76
N PRO A 366 -11.59 6.16 -26.45
CA PRO A 366 -12.08 7.52 -26.69
C PRO A 366 -12.50 8.24 -25.40
N ASN A 367 -12.71 7.50 -24.34
CA ASN A 367 -13.11 8.02 -23.04
C ASN A 367 -11.94 8.16 -22.06
N TYR A 368 -10.72 7.79 -22.47
CA TYR A 368 -9.55 7.85 -21.62
C TYR A 368 -8.73 9.10 -21.93
N VAL A 369 -8.61 9.98 -20.97
CA VAL A 369 -7.86 11.23 -21.06
C VAL A 369 -6.83 11.29 -19.95
N ILE A 370 -5.57 11.58 -20.29
CA ILE A 370 -4.51 11.82 -19.32
C ILE A 370 -4.22 13.32 -19.29
N ALA A 371 -4.32 13.90 -18.10
CA ALA A 371 -3.88 15.26 -17.81
C ALA A 371 -2.83 15.25 -16.70
N THR A 372 -1.77 16.03 -16.86
CA THR A 372 -0.79 16.26 -15.79
C THR A 372 -0.87 17.73 -15.38
N TYR A 373 -1.23 17.97 -14.12
CA TYR A 373 -1.26 19.30 -13.52
C TYR A 373 0.02 19.52 -12.72
N THR A 374 0.71 20.63 -12.98
CA THR A 374 1.93 21.01 -12.26
C THR A 374 1.78 22.40 -11.67
N GLY A 375 2.42 22.65 -10.53
CA GLY A 375 2.39 23.97 -9.90
C GLY A 375 3.19 24.01 -8.60
N THR A 376 3.09 25.15 -7.93
CA THR A 376 3.69 25.38 -6.62
C THR A 376 2.60 25.72 -5.60
N VAL A 377 2.88 25.49 -4.33
CA VAL A 377 2.01 25.87 -3.21
C VAL A 377 2.79 26.71 -2.22
N THR A 378 2.24 27.87 -1.90
CA THR A 378 2.80 28.77 -0.88
C THR A 378 1.80 29.00 0.25
N ASP A 379 2.31 29.33 1.42
CA ASP A 379 1.54 29.79 2.58
C ASP A 379 1.17 31.29 2.49
N CYS A 380 0.59 31.84 3.57
CA CYS A 380 0.26 33.27 3.69
C CYS A 380 1.45 34.22 3.66
N SER A 381 2.65 33.73 3.92
CA SER A 381 3.89 34.52 3.90
C SER A 381 4.63 34.39 2.56
N ASN A 382 4.05 33.70 1.57
CA ASN A 382 4.65 33.30 0.30
C ASN A 382 5.83 32.33 0.45
N ALA A 383 5.97 31.66 1.59
CA ALA A 383 6.92 30.56 1.74
C ALA A 383 6.34 29.28 1.14
N LEU A 384 7.20 28.43 0.58
CA LEU A 384 6.77 27.14 0.04
C LEU A 384 6.25 26.24 1.16
N VAL A 385 5.09 25.64 0.96
CA VAL A 385 4.48 24.69 1.90
C VAL A 385 5.28 23.40 1.91
N SER A 386 5.94 23.08 3.03
CA SER A 386 6.78 21.89 3.15
C SER A 386 5.99 20.63 3.52
N ASN A 387 4.90 20.79 4.27
CA ASN A 387 4.01 19.71 4.73
C ASN A 387 2.59 20.02 4.29
N GLY A 388 2.20 19.44 3.17
CA GLY A 388 0.89 19.68 2.58
C GLY A 388 0.61 18.75 1.40
N PHE A 389 -0.53 18.96 0.80
CA PHE A 389 -0.97 18.17 -0.35
C PHE A 389 -1.87 18.99 -1.27
N VAL A 390 -2.05 18.51 -2.48
CA VAL A 390 -3.13 18.96 -3.37
C VAL A 390 -4.23 17.90 -3.41
N LYS A 391 -5.47 18.37 -3.26
CA LYS A 391 -6.69 17.60 -3.48
C LYS A 391 -7.13 17.83 -4.91
N VAL A 392 -7.23 16.78 -5.68
CA VAL A 392 -7.66 16.82 -7.09
C VAL A 392 -8.99 16.09 -7.21
N MET A 393 -10.00 16.79 -7.65
CA MET A 393 -11.32 16.22 -7.95
C MET A 393 -11.52 16.19 -9.47
N VAL A 394 -11.90 15.03 -10.00
CA VAL A 394 -12.28 14.85 -11.41
C VAL A 394 -13.63 14.16 -11.46
N GLY A 395 -14.66 14.89 -11.84
CA GLY A 395 -16.02 14.39 -11.70
C GLY A 395 -16.30 13.96 -10.23
N PRO A 396 -16.73 12.71 -10.00
CA PRO A 396 -16.98 12.19 -8.66
C PRO A 396 -15.71 11.68 -7.95
N SER A 397 -14.60 11.53 -8.67
CA SER A 397 -13.37 10.96 -8.11
C SER A 397 -12.53 12.02 -7.42
N VAL A 398 -12.01 11.69 -6.24
CA VAL A 398 -11.11 12.55 -5.45
C VAL A 398 -9.80 11.81 -5.25
N SER A 399 -8.69 12.51 -5.47
CA SER A 399 -7.35 12.01 -5.16
C SER A 399 -6.54 13.07 -4.41
N TYR A 400 -5.58 12.61 -3.61
CA TYR A 400 -4.72 13.46 -2.80
C TYR A 400 -3.27 13.17 -3.16
N HIS A 401 -2.45 14.22 -3.29
CA HIS A 401 -1.06 14.09 -3.72
C HIS A 401 -0.17 15.00 -2.88
N SER A 402 0.82 14.41 -2.23
CA SER A 402 1.76 15.12 -1.36
C SER A 402 2.57 16.16 -2.13
N LEU A 403 2.84 17.27 -1.47
CA LEU A 403 3.78 18.27 -1.96
C LEU A 403 5.23 17.78 -1.75
N LEU A 404 6.07 18.06 -2.73
CA LEU A 404 7.50 17.89 -2.60
C LEU A 404 8.17 19.26 -2.59
N ASN A 405 8.58 19.73 -1.40
CA ASN A 405 9.15 21.08 -1.22
C ASN A 405 8.27 22.18 -1.83
N GLY A 406 6.97 22.12 -1.61
CA GLY A 406 6.00 23.07 -2.14
C GLY A 406 5.68 22.94 -3.63
N VAL A 407 6.14 21.88 -4.29
CA VAL A 407 5.87 21.61 -5.71
C VAL A 407 4.98 20.40 -5.83
N PHE A 408 4.07 20.41 -6.79
CA PHE A 408 3.29 19.23 -7.17
C PHE A 408 3.36 18.97 -8.68
N SER A 409 3.27 17.69 -9.01
CA SER A 409 3.06 17.19 -10.37
C SER A 409 2.12 16.00 -10.29
N VAL A 410 0.87 16.20 -10.67
CA VAL A 410 -0.19 15.22 -10.52
C VAL A 410 -0.68 14.79 -11.87
N THR A 411 -0.51 13.53 -12.19
CA THR A 411 -1.10 12.93 -13.38
C THR A 411 -2.44 12.30 -13.01
N VAL A 412 -3.48 12.78 -13.62
CA VAL A 412 -4.84 12.31 -13.43
C VAL A 412 -5.28 11.56 -14.68
N PRO A 413 -5.31 10.22 -14.65
CA PRO A 413 -6.03 9.46 -15.65
C PRO A 413 -7.53 9.56 -15.34
N ALA A 414 -8.30 10.08 -16.26
CA ALA A 414 -9.73 10.16 -16.09
C ALA A 414 -10.47 9.32 -17.11
N CYS A 415 -11.56 8.76 -16.68
CA CYS A 415 -12.38 7.85 -17.45
C CYS A 415 -13.26 8.56 -18.48
N VAL A 416 -13.33 9.90 -18.46
CA VAL A 416 -14.13 10.70 -19.41
C VAL A 416 -13.47 12.05 -19.68
N GLY A 417 -13.14 12.35 -20.92
CA GLY A 417 -12.69 13.68 -21.32
C GLY A 417 -13.76 14.75 -21.10
N GLY A 418 -13.32 15.98 -20.79
CA GLY A 418 -14.22 17.11 -20.51
C GLY A 418 -14.85 17.10 -19.11
N ALA A 419 -14.49 16.15 -18.24
CA ALA A 419 -14.93 16.14 -16.86
C ALA A 419 -14.45 17.42 -16.13
N PRO A 420 -15.26 17.99 -15.21
CA PRO A 420 -14.80 19.11 -14.40
C PRO A 420 -13.66 18.68 -13.48
N VAL A 421 -12.63 19.51 -13.41
CA VAL A 421 -11.48 19.32 -12.54
C VAL A 421 -11.44 20.46 -11.53
N SER A 422 -11.26 20.14 -10.28
CA SER A 422 -10.98 21.10 -9.21
C SER A 422 -9.71 20.70 -8.47
N ILE A 423 -8.80 21.64 -8.28
CA ILE A 423 -7.54 21.44 -7.56
C ILE A 423 -7.46 22.44 -6.42
N GLU A 424 -7.33 21.96 -5.21
CA GLU A 424 -7.17 22.73 -3.98
C GLU A 424 -5.86 22.33 -3.30
N ALA A 425 -5.07 23.29 -2.88
CA ALA A 425 -3.87 23.04 -2.10
C ALA A 425 -4.15 23.20 -0.62
N VAL A 426 -3.55 22.35 0.19
CA VAL A 426 -3.68 22.35 1.65
C VAL A 426 -2.30 22.46 2.29
N ASP A 427 -2.16 23.38 3.23
CA ASP A 427 -1.07 23.46 4.18
C ASP A 427 -1.48 22.73 5.47
N ALA A 428 -0.87 21.58 5.71
CA ALA A 428 -1.24 20.74 6.84
C ALA A 428 -0.67 21.25 8.18
N ASP A 429 0.36 22.10 8.16
CA ASP A 429 0.92 22.67 9.38
C ASP A 429 0.08 23.86 9.89
N ASN A 430 -0.39 24.70 8.96
CA ASN A 430 -1.19 25.87 9.28
C ASN A 430 -2.71 25.62 9.20
N LEU A 431 -3.14 24.44 8.76
CA LEU A 431 -4.56 24.06 8.55
C LEU A 431 -5.30 25.04 7.63
N THR A 432 -4.61 25.51 6.60
CA THR A 432 -5.16 26.44 5.61
C THR A 432 -5.21 25.80 4.22
N GLN A 433 -6.08 26.32 3.37
CA GLN A 433 -6.21 25.86 1.99
C GLN A 433 -6.23 27.02 1.01
N SER A 434 -5.97 26.70 -0.26
CA SER A 434 -6.12 27.63 -1.37
C SER A 434 -7.59 27.76 -1.79
N ALA A 435 -7.88 28.81 -2.57
CA ALA A 435 -9.06 28.76 -3.44
C ALA A 435 -8.94 27.60 -4.42
N ALA A 436 -10.08 27.05 -4.84
CA ALA A 436 -10.12 26.00 -5.84
C ALA A 436 -9.72 26.54 -7.21
N TYR A 437 -8.72 25.92 -7.84
CA TYR A 437 -8.47 26.07 -9.27
C TYR A 437 -9.42 25.12 -10.01
N THR A 438 -10.27 25.67 -10.89
CA THR A 438 -11.25 24.88 -11.65
C THR A 438 -10.98 24.95 -13.13
N THR A 439 -11.07 23.80 -13.80
CA THR A 439 -10.91 23.67 -15.25
C THR A 439 -11.69 22.44 -15.75
N THR A 440 -11.60 22.15 -17.04
CA THR A 440 -12.09 20.88 -17.60
C THR A 440 -10.90 19.98 -17.93
N LEU A 441 -11.10 18.67 -17.80
CA LEU A 441 -10.08 17.70 -18.11
C LEU A 441 -9.74 17.73 -19.60
N THR A 442 -8.51 18.11 -19.89
CA THR A 442 -7.93 18.07 -21.24
C THR A 442 -6.59 17.35 -21.20
N SER A 443 -6.25 16.60 -22.24
CA SER A 443 -4.99 15.85 -22.27
C SER A 443 -3.77 16.77 -22.27
N GLY A 444 -2.66 16.25 -21.75
CA GLY A 444 -1.35 16.89 -21.74
C GLY A 444 -0.96 17.54 -20.40
N VAL A 445 0.19 18.21 -20.39
CA VAL A 445 0.74 18.86 -19.22
C VAL A 445 0.22 20.29 -19.11
N GLN A 446 -0.38 20.62 -17.97
CA GLN A 446 -0.91 21.96 -17.67
C GLN A 446 -0.18 22.53 -16.43
N ASN A 447 0.56 23.60 -16.62
CA ASN A 447 1.12 24.35 -15.51
C ASN A 447 0.06 25.35 -15.00
N ILE A 448 -0.44 25.12 -13.79
CA ILE A 448 -1.50 25.95 -13.19
C ILE A 448 -0.94 27.09 -12.31
N GLY A 449 0.38 27.23 -12.25
CA GLY A 449 1.05 28.29 -11.50
C GLY A 449 1.11 28.03 -10.00
N ASN A 450 0.96 29.09 -9.22
CA ASN A 450 1.03 29.02 -7.76
C ASN A 450 -0.37 28.99 -7.14
N LEU A 451 -0.57 28.05 -6.21
CA LEU A 451 -1.74 28.00 -5.34
C LEU A 451 -1.33 28.52 -3.96
N THR A 452 -2.01 29.54 -3.45
CA THR A 452 -1.70 30.10 -2.13
C THR A 452 -2.65 29.52 -1.09
N ALA A 453 -2.14 28.67 -0.21
CA ALA A 453 -2.88 28.06 0.88
C ALA A 453 -3.01 29.06 2.06
N CYS A 454 -3.78 30.13 1.83
CA CYS A 454 -3.96 31.24 2.79
C CYS A 454 -5.42 31.70 2.93
N GLY A 455 -6.32 31.18 2.12
CA GLY A 455 -7.65 31.75 1.95
C GLY A 455 -8.78 31.11 2.75
N GLY A 456 -8.56 30.08 3.47
CA GLY A 456 -9.62 29.37 4.19
C GLY A 456 -9.07 28.35 5.15
N ILE A 457 -9.86 28.03 6.13
CA ILE A 457 -9.67 26.88 6.98
C ILE A 457 -9.93 25.63 6.10
N LEU A 458 -9.24 24.53 6.36
CA LEU A 458 -9.46 23.23 5.71
C LEU A 458 -10.93 23.00 5.35
N ALA A 459 -11.18 22.52 4.15
CA ALA A 459 -12.54 22.39 3.59
C ALA A 459 -13.50 21.67 4.52
N GLU A 460 -13.04 20.69 5.29
CA GLU A 460 -13.90 19.96 6.22
C GLU A 460 -13.06 19.25 7.27
N TYR A 461 -13.34 19.54 8.54
CA TYR A 461 -12.62 18.95 9.67
C TYR A 461 -13.44 19.03 10.96
N ILE A 462 -13.12 18.17 11.89
CA ILE A 462 -13.38 18.34 13.31
C ILE A 462 -12.01 18.31 14.01
N GLN A 463 -11.63 19.43 14.61
CA GLN A 463 -10.48 19.50 15.50
C GLN A 463 -10.97 19.53 16.93
N PHE A 464 -10.43 18.69 17.79
CA PHE A 464 -10.73 18.73 19.20
C PHE A 464 -9.44 18.63 20.04
N VAL A 465 -9.42 19.37 21.10
CA VAL A 465 -8.29 19.51 22.01
C VAL A 465 -8.75 19.09 23.39
N VAL A 466 -8.19 18.03 23.94
CA VAL A 466 -8.45 17.53 25.29
C VAL A 466 -7.22 17.80 26.13
N ASP A 467 -7.38 18.57 27.21
CA ASP A 467 -6.30 18.93 28.15
C ASP A 467 -5.05 19.49 27.44
N GLY A 468 -5.26 20.26 26.37
CA GLY A 468 -4.20 20.83 25.57
C GLY A 468 -3.58 19.91 24.51
N VAL A 469 -4.04 18.67 24.38
CA VAL A 469 -3.57 17.74 23.33
C VAL A 469 -4.54 17.77 22.14
N PRO A 470 -4.09 18.20 20.95
CA PRO A 470 -4.94 18.32 19.78
C PRO A 470 -5.11 16.99 19.04
N SER A 471 -6.32 16.76 18.55
CA SER A 471 -6.70 15.70 17.62
C SER A 471 -7.50 16.30 16.47
N ILE A 472 -7.35 15.77 15.25
CA ILE A 472 -8.04 16.26 14.07
C ILE A 472 -8.62 15.11 13.25
N ALA A 473 -9.89 15.21 12.89
CA ALA A 473 -10.57 14.34 11.95
C ALA A 473 -10.89 15.13 10.67
N LEU A 474 -10.63 14.53 9.51
CA LEU A 474 -10.85 15.15 8.21
C LEU A 474 -12.02 14.47 7.49
N GLN A 475 -12.87 15.27 6.86
CA GLN A 475 -13.94 14.73 6.00
C GLN A 475 -13.35 13.89 4.86
N ASN A 476 -14.17 13.05 4.27
CA ASN A 476 -13.80 12.02 3.28
C ASN A 476 -12.89 10.90 3.81
N LEU A 477 -12.26 11.13 4.95
CA LEU A 477 -11.44 10.13 5.60
C LEU A 477 -12.10 9.65 6.90
N THR A 478 -12.63 10.58 7.73
CA THR A 478 -12.97 10.22 9.10
C THR A 478 -14.10 10.99 9.75
N CYS A 479 -14.68 12.04 9.17
CA CYS A 479 -15.75 12.79 9.81
C CYS A 479 -17.01 12.95 8.95
N VAL A 480 -18.14 13.04 9.61
CA VAL A 480 -19.48 13.11 8.99
C VAL A 480 -20.33 14.15 9.72
N LEU A 481 -21.13 14.87 8.96
CA LEU A 481 -22.18 15.74 9.47
C LEU A 481 -23.54 15.26 8.94
N ASP A 482 -24.38 14.80 9.86
CA ASP A 482 -25.71 14.29 9.59
C ASP A 482 -26.77 15.15 10.25
N SER A 483 -28.01 15.05 9.75
CA SER A 483 -29.17 15.63 10.39
C SER A 483 -29.74 14.67 11.44
N ALA A 484 -29.69 15.04 12.71
CA ALA A 484 -30.35 14.28 13.76
C ALA A 484 -31.85 14.61 13.83
N SER A 485 -32.24 15.85 13.48
CA SER A 485 -33.60 16.31 13.35
C SER A 485 -33.68 17.64 12.58
N ALA A 486 -34.85 18.22 12.40
CA ALA A 486 -35.00 19.53 11.75
C ALA A 486 -34.22 20.66 12.45
N THR A 487 -33.97 20.51 13.74
CA THR A 487 -33.28 21.52 14.58
C THR A 487 -32.01 21.00 15.21
N ALA A 488 -31.55 19.80 14.86
CA ALA A 488 -30.36 19.18 15.44
C ALA A 488 -29.41 18.65 14.35
N LEU A 489 -28.13 18.95 14.47
CA LEU A 489 -27.06 18.43 13.64
C LEU A 489 -26.16 17.53 14.48
N HIS A 490 -25.87 16.36 13.93
CA HIS A 490 -24.99 15.38 14.53
C HIS A 490 -23.65 15.34 13.80
N PHE A 491 -22.58 15.47 14.55
CA PHE A 491 -21.20 15.50 14.10
C PHE A 491 -20.47 14.28 14.64
N SER A 492 -19.69 13.61 13.80
CA SER A 492 -18.80 12.54 14.27
C SER A 492 -17.49 12.55 13.50
N GLY A 493 -16.43 12.15 14.15
CA GLY A 493 -15.11 12.09 13.53
C GLY A 493 -14.14 11.17 14.28
N ASN A 494 -13.33 10.47 13.51
CA ASN A 494 -12.22 9.67 14.00
C ASN A 494 -10.91 10.26 13.48
N THR A 495 -9.85 10.24 14.30
CA THR A 495 -8.51 10.62 13.83
C THR A 495 -7.87 9.55 12.96
N ILE A 496 -8.40 8.33 13.01
CA ILE A 496 -8.04 7.21 12.12
C ILE A 496 -9.34 6.65 11.53
N PRO A 497 -9.43 6.47 10.22
CA PRO A 497 -10.58 5.88 9.57
C PRO A 497 -10.89 4.46 10.08
N GLY A 498 -12.18 4.14 10.24
CA GLY A 498 -12.64 2.84 10.71
C GLY A 498 -12.55 2.62 12.21
N GLY A 499 -11.97 3.54 12.96
CA GLY A 499 -11.80 3.44 14.43
C GLY A 499 -10.96 2.23 14.84
N GLY A 500 -10.00 2.42 15.70
CA GLY A 500 -9.17 1.33 16.24
C GLY A 500 -8.67 1.72 17.63
N VAL A 501 -8.02 0.81 18.31
CA VAL A 501 -7.49 1.01 19.68
C VAL A 501 -6.58 2.25 19.82
N ASN A 502 -6.13 2.86 18.72
CA ASN A 502 -5.26 4.04 18.73
C ASN A 502 -5.92 5.27 18.07
N SER A 503 -7.23 5.24 17.76
CA SER A 503 -7.93 6.40 17.22
C SER A 503 -8.58 7.19 18.33
N ASP A 504 -8.45 8.51 18.24
CA ASP A 504 -9.29 9.40 19.03
C ASP A 504 -10.59 9.60 18.25
N TYR A 505 -11.70 9.48 18.93
CA TYR A 505 -13.05 9.64 18.38
C TYR A 505 -13.79 10.74 19.11
N ILE A 506 -14.50 11.55 18.34
CA ILE A 506 -15.47 12.50 18.86
C ILE A 506 -16.80 12.34 18.14
N SER A 507 -17.89 12.41 18.89
CA SER A 507 -19.23 12.58 18.36
C SER A 507 -20.01 13.54 19.26
N PHE A 508 -20.75 14.45 18.65
CA PHE A 508 -21.53 15.42 19.38
C PHE A 508 -22.75 15.87 18.58
N THR A 509 -23.77 16.36 19.27
CA THR A 509 -24.98 16.93 18.66
C THR A 509 -25.17 18.35 19.16
N ILE A 510 -25.44 19.25 18.22
CA ILE A 510 -25.81 20.64 18.50
C ILE A 510 -27.27 20.84 18.10
N GLU A 511 -28.08 21.42 18.99
CA GLU A 511 -29.44 21.81 18.72
C GLU A 511 -29.58 23.34 18.63
N SER A 512 -30.51 23.79 17.76
CA SER A 512 -30.77 25.22 17.45
C SER A 512 -32.16 25.69 17.96
N ASN A 513 -32.54 25.35 19.19
CA ASN A 513 -33.84 25.72 19.79
C ASN A 513 -33.75 27.04 20.58
N GLY A 514 -33.84 28.19 19.89
CA GLY A 514 -33.78 29.51 20.52
C GLY A 514 -32.37 29.93 20.98
N GLY A 515 -31.36 29.21 20.54
CA GLY A 515 -29.95 29.31 20.80
C GLY A 515 -29.28 28.02 20.40
N TYR A 516 -27.97 27.93 20.50
CA TYR A 516 -27.25 26.69 20.22
C TYR A 516 -26.86 25.99 21.52
N ALA A 517 -27.12 24.70 21.61
CA ALA A 517 -26.82 23.88 22.79
C ALA A 517 -26.18 22.56 22.39
N LEU A 518 -25.16 22.16 23.13
CA LEU A 518 -24.57 20.82 23.03
C LEU A 518 -25.47 19.82 23.79
N THR A 519 -26.07 18.88 23.08
CA THR A 519 -27.06 17.93 23.64
C THR A 519 -26.54 16.50 23.74
N SER A 520 -25.45 16.17 23.03
CA SER A 520 -24.72 14.92 23.23
C SER A 520 -23.23 15.12 23.05
N LEU A 521 -22.43 14.32 23.74
CA LEU A 521 -20.98 14.29 23.62
C LEU A 521 -20.48 12.89 23.91
N VAL A 522 -19.74 12.31 22.97
CA VAL A 522 -19.01 11.05 23.13
C VAL A 522 -17.57 11.30 22.72
N LEU A 523 -16.66 10.91 23.57
CA LEU A 523 -15.20 10.98 23.34
C LEU A 523 -14.59 9.66 23.79
N TYR A 524 -13.67 9.13 23.01
CA TYR A 524 -12.76 8.08 23.45
C TYR A 524 -11.51 8.08 22.59
N GLY A 525 -10.41 7.55 23.12
CA GLY A 525 -9.14 7.49 22.43
C GLY A 525 -8.03 6.92 23.29
N GLN A 526 -6.83 6.92 22.74
CA GLN A 526 -5.66 6.32 23.41
C GLN A 526 -5.33 7.02 24.75
N ASN A 527 -5.53 8.34 24.81
CA ASN A 527 -5.30 9.15 26.00
C ASN A 527 -6.53 9.96 26.42
N ILE A 528 -7.70 9.62 25.87
CA ILE A 528 -8.95 10.33 26.10
C ILE A 528 -9.89 9.43 26.88
N GLN A 529 -10.31 9.90 28.06
CA GLN A 529 -11.24 9.20 28.91
C GLN A 529 -12.68 9.49 28.50
N PHE A 530 -13.55 8.50 28.54
CA PHE A 530 -14.96 8.63 28.19
C PHE A 530 -15.68 9.60 29.11
N PRO A 531 -16.43 10.62 28.57
CA PRO A 531 -17.20 11.54 29.37
C PRO A 531 -18.40 10.86 30.05
N MET A 532 -18.48 10.93 31.37
CA MET A 532 -19.65 10.50 32.15
C MET A 532 -20.65 11.64 32.33
N SER A 533 -20.16 12.88 32.35
CA SER A 533 -20.96 14.10 32.35
C SER A 533 -20.17 15.22 31.70
N TYR A 534 -20.85 16.16 31.09
CA TYR A 534 -20.21 17.32 30.46
C TYR A 534 -21.03 18.59 30.66
N THR A 535 -20.36 19.74 30.59
CA THR A 535 -20.97 21.08 30.63
C THR A 535 -20.31 21.92 29.56
N ALA A 536 -21.08 22.39 28.59
CA ALA A 536 -20.59 23.37 27.61
C ALA A 536 -20.35 24.70 28.31
N THR A 537 -19.17 25.28 28.08
CA THR A 537 -18.76 26.56 28.70
C THR A 537 -18.80 27.73 27.73
N ALA A 538 -18.68 27.45 26.44
CA ALA A 538 -18.83 28.43 25.35
C ALA A 538 -19.31 27.73 24.08
N MET A 539 -20.16 28.39 23.32
CA MET A 539 -20.67 27.92 22.03
C MET A 539 -20.64 29.09 21.03
N ASN A 540 -19.98 28.89 19.91
CA ASN A 540 -19.92 29.86 18.82
C ASN A 540 -20.23 29.14 17.50
N VAL A 541 -21.47 29.22 17.04
CA VAL A 541 -21.89 28.70 15.74
C VAL A 541 -21.90 29.86 14.74
N THR A 542 -20.94 29.87 13.83
CA THR A 542 -20.79 30.95 12.83
C THR A 542 -21.61 30.66 11.58
N ASN A 543 -21.91 29.40 11.29
CA ASN A 543 -22.82 29.00 10.22
C ASN A 543 -23.55 27.72 10.59
N TRP A 544 -24.85 27.65 10.26
CA TRP A 544 -25.71 26.50 10.49
C TRP A 544 -26.15 25.87 9.17
N ALA A 545 -25.81 24.60 8.95
CA ALA A 545 -26.20 23.87 7.74
C ALA A 545 -27.67 23.49 7.78
N SER A 546 -28.58 24.40 7.40
CA SER A 546 -30.02 24.16 7.39
C SER A 546 -30.50 23.22 6.28
N ALA A 547 -29.68 23.00 5.24
CA ALA A 547 -29.96 22.12 4.11
C ALA A 547 -28.74 21.29 3.70
N ILE A 548 -28.98 20.17 3.01
CA ILE A 548 -27.95 19.34 2.40
C ILE A 548 -27.04 20.19 1.49
N GLY A 549 -25.74 19.97 1.56
CA GLY A 549 -24.72 20.71 0.80
C GLY A 549 -24.31 22.04 1.41
N GLN A 550 -24.93 22.49 2.51
CA GLN A 550 -24.49 23.66 3.25
C GLN A 550 -23.46 23.31 4.32
N PHE A 551 -22.55 24.23 4.61
CA PHE A 551 -21.57 24.08 5.68
C PHE A 551 -22.14 24.42 7.05
N ALA A 552 -21.84 23.59 8.05
CA ALA A 552 -21.86 23.97 9.46
C ALA A 552 -20.46 24.34 9.90
N ASN A 553 -20.31 25.49 10.51
CA ASN A 553 -19.04 26.01 10.98
C ASN A 553 -19.18 26.62 12.37
N GLY A 554 -18.23 26.31 13.25
CA GLY A 554 -18.25 26.85 14.60
C GLY A 554 -17.21 26.24 15.53
N SER A 555 -17.35 26.61 16.79
CA SER A 555 -16.55 26.05 17.87
C SER A 555 -17.35 25.97 19.16
N TYR A 556 -16.95 25.08 20.05
CA TYR A 556 -17.42 25.09 21.42
C TYR A 556 -16.31 24.67 22.39
N SER A 557 -16.48 25.08 23.64
CA SER A 557 -15.67 24.62 24.75
C SER A 557 -16.59 23.91 25.77
N ALA A 558 -16.07 22.88 26.38
CA ALA A 558 -16.77 22.13 27.43
C ALA A 558 -15.77 21.67 28.49
N THR A 559 -16.28 21.38 29.67
CA THR A 559 -15.60 20.56 30.67
C THR A 559 -16.37 19.25 30.80
N TYR A 560 -15.67 18.15 31.02
CA TYR A 560 -16.30 16.87 31.28
C TYR A 560 -15.61 16.11 32.42
N LEU A 561 -16.36 15.23 33.08
CA LEU A 561 -15.83 14.33 34.09
C LEU A 561 -15.68 12.93 33.49
N ASP A 562 -14.56 12.30 33.72
CA ASP A 562 -14.33 10.89 33.35
C ASP A 562 -14.98 9.92 34.36
N GLN A 563 -14.82 8.63 34.13
CA GLN A 563 -15.33 7.57 34.98
C GLN A 563 -14.75 7.59 36.39
N ALA A 564 -13.54 8.16 36.57
CA ALA A 564 -12.89 8.36 37.87
C ALA A 564 -13.21 9.72 38.54
N SER A 565 -14.12 10.50 37.93
CA SER A 565 -14.50 11.86 38.31
C SER A 565 -13.38 12.90 38.20
N ASN A 566 -12.37 12.65 37.34
CA ASN A 566 -11.40 13.68 36.99
C ASN A 566 -12.01 14.66 36.00
N SER A 567 -11.66 15.93 36.15
CA SER A 567 -12.16 16.99 35.26
C SER A 567 -11.20 17.20 34.09
N HIS A 568 -11.76 17.23 32.88
CA HIS A 568 -11.04 17.43 31.63
C HIS A 568 -11.57 18.66 30.90
N SER A 569 -10.69 19.38 30.21
CA SER A 569 -11.05 20.48 29.33
C SER A 569 -11.19 19.97 27.90
N LEU A 570 -12.17 20.49 27.16
CA LEU A 570 -12.41 20.18 25.75
C LEU A 570 -12.63 21.48 24.97
N VAL A 571 -11.93 21.61 23.86
CA VAL A 571 -12.20 22.64 22.84
C VAL A 571 -12.40 21.96 21.51
N VAL A 572 -13.48 22.30 20.82
CA VAL A 572 -13.82 21.73 19.50
C VAL A 572 -13.98 22.84 18.48
N ASN A 573 -13.34 22.71 17.33
CA ASN A 573 -13.57 23.49 16.14
C ASN A 573 -14.06 22.56 15.03
N TYR A 574 -15.08 22.97 14.28
CA TYR A 574 -15.63 22.14 13.21
C TYR A 574 -15.99 22.97 11.98
N HIS A 575 -15.86 22.35 10.83
CA HIS A 575 -16.27 22.88 9.53
C HIS A 575 -16.60 21.69 8.62
N LEU A 576 -17.87 21.40 8.44
CA LEU A 576 -18.35 20.23 7.70
C LEU A 576 -19.54 20.56 6.80
N THR A 577 -19.61 19.91 5.64
CA THR A 577 -20.79 19.93 4.77
C THR A 577 -21.83 18.93 5.25
N ARG A 578 -23.08 19.36 5.33
CA ARG A 578 -24.20 18.47 5.64
C ARG A 578 -24.48 17.52 4.47
N THR A 579 -24.47 16.21 4.73
CA THR A 579 -24.62 15.16 3.71
C THR A 579 -26.02 14.56 3.63
N ASN A 580 -26.85 14.67 4.68
CA ASN A 580 -28.23 14.19 4.72
C ASN A 580 -29.16 15.06 5.58
#